data_ce15eb9d91285935c5d579f269a76c22
#
_entry.id   ce15eb9d91285935c5d579f269a76c22
#
_cell.length_a   1.000
_cell.length_b   1.000
_cell.length_c   1.000
_cell.angle_alpha   90.00
_cell.angle_beta   90.00
_cell.angle_gamma   90.00
#
_symmetry.space_group_name_H-M   'P 1'
#
loop_
_entity.id
_entity.type
_entity.pdbx_description
1 polymer ?
#
loop_
_entity_poly.entity_id
_entity_poly.type
_entity_poly.pdbx_seq_one_letter_code
_entity_poly.pdbx_strand_id
1 'polypeptide(L)'
;MRILLTLFLILSASAYGQDAKAQAILDKLSAKIKGQKSFYVEFSSNIKNNASGTNQSETGKGWVKGEKYYASFGENTIISNGIKTWTIVRDDKSVYETDANENDGESMNPKKLMTVWESGFKNKYEKEDQLNNEAVHVIDLFPKNAGKVQYHTIILYVSKGTNDLKKAIMKAKDGTIMTYALTKFTSNAAVEDTKFVFDMKKFPGYTLVKD
;
A
#
# COMPACT_ATOMS: atom_id res chain seq x y z
N MET A 1 -23.08 37.72 53.48
CA MET A 1 -23.47 37.40 52.09
C MET A 1 -22.19 37.03 51.34
N ARG A 2 -21.87 35.73 51.27
CA ARG A 2 -20.65 35.19 50.65
C ARG A 2 -21.05 34.60 49.30
N ILE A 3 -20.63 35.25 48.20
CA ILE A 3 -20.83 34.77 46.82
C ILE A 3 -19.72 33.78 46.56
N LEU A 4 -20.05 32.46 46.45
CA LEU A 4 -19.15 31.43 45.95
C LEU A 4 -19.15 31.51 44.42
N LEU A 5 -18.06 31.99 43.86
CA LEU A 5 -17.79 31.96 42.41
C LEU A 5 -17.23 30.56 42.05
N THR A 6 -18.09 29.69 41.54
CA THR A 6 -17.69 28.37 41.04
C THR A 6 -17.11 28.54 39.63
N LEU A 7 -15.77 28.50 39.56
CA LEU A 7 -15.03 28.52 38.28
C LEU A 7 -15.15 27.13 37.60
N PHE A 8 -16.01 27.06 36.59
CA PHE A 8 -16.18 25.85 35.78
C PHE A 8 -14.96 25.72 34.84
N LEU A 9 -13.99 24.93 35.25
CA LEU A 9 -12.83 24.58 34.42
C LEU A 9 -13.29 23.60 33.33
N ILE A 10 -13.55 24.10 32.11
CA ILE A 10 -13.81 23.27 30.94
C ILE A 10 -12.45 22.67 30.53
N LEU A 11 -12.17 21.46 30.99
CA LEU A 11 -11.09 20.63 30.45
C LEU A 11 -11.49 20.27 29.02
N SER A 12 -10.97 21.00 28.04
CA SER A 12 -10.97 20.58 26.64
C SER A 12 -10.06 19.34 26.53
N ALA A 13 -10.61 18.15 26.74
CA ALA A 13 -9.95 16.93 26.38
C ALA A 13 -9.79 16.97 24.86
N SER A 14 -8.61 17.36 24.38
CA SER A 14 -8.19 17.13 23.00
C SER A 14 -8.21 15.61 22.78
N ALA A 15 -9.36 15.10 22.37
CA ALA A 15 -9.48 13.73 21.90
C ALA A 15 -8.51 13.64 20.70
N TYR A 16 -7.36 13.00 20.90
CA TYR A 16 -6.50 12.51 19.84
C TYR A 16 -7.24 11.37 19.10
N GLY A 17 -8.39 11.72 18.55
CA GLY A 17 -9.20 10.88 17.68
C GLY A 17 -8.57 10.82 16.28
N GLN A 18 -8.98 9.83 15.55
CA GLN A 18 -8.77 9.73 14.11
C GLN A 18 -9.29 11.03 13.45
N ASP A 19 -8.53 11.61 12.50
CA ASP A 19 -8.98 12.79 11.75
C ASP A 19 -10.19 12.40 10.88
N ALA A 20 -11.37 12.93 11.20
CA ALA A 20 -12.62 12.57 10.52
C ALA A 20 -12.59 12.86 9.01
N LYS A 21 -11.91 13.94 8.59
CA LYS A 21 -11.75 14.28 7.18
C LYS A 21 -10.86 13.27 6.47
N ALA A 22 -9.70 12.94 7.06
CA ALA A 22 -8.80 11.93 6.54
C ALA A 22 -9.50 10.57 6.45
N GLN A 23 -10.20 10.17 7.52
CA GLN A 23 -10.90 8.89 7.56
C GLN A 23 -11.97 8.79 6.47
N ALA A 24 -12.79 9.81 6.28
CA ALA A 24 -13.84 9.82 5.25
C ALA A 24 -13.26 9.67 3.81
N ILE A 25 -12.08 10.24 3.54
CA ILE A 25 -11.40 10.10 2.25
C ILE A 25 -10.86 8.67 2.08
N LEU A 26 -10.22 8.12 3.12
CA LEU A 26 -9.69 6.77 3.12
C LEU A 26 -10.79 5.71 2.99
N ASP A 27 -11.94 5.92 3.64
CA ASP A 27 -13.10 5.02 3.53
C ASP A 27 -13.63 4.97 2.09
N LYS A 28 -13.73 6.13 1.41
CA LYS A 28 -14.14 6.20 0.00
C LYS A 28 -13.14 5.49 -0.91
N LEU A 29 -11.84 5.69 -0.69
CA LEU A 29 -10.78 5.02 -1.43
C LEU A 29 -10.87 3.49 -1.24
N SER A 30 -11.01 3.02 0.00
CA SER A 30 -11.18 1.60 0.34
C SER A 30 -12.42 1.00 -0.30
N ALA A 31 -13.57 1.68 -0.20
CA ALA A 31 -14.82 1.22 -0.80
C ALA A 31 -14.69 1.06 -2.32
N LYS A 32 -14.01 2.02 -2.98
CA LYS A 32 -13.75 1.96 -4.41
C LYS A 32 -12.91 0.74 -4.80
N ILE A 33 -11.85 0.44 -4.07
CA ILE A 33 -10.97 -0.70 -4.35
C ILE A 33 -11.67 -2.03 -4.06
N LYS A 34 -12.34 -2.14 -2.91
CA LYS A 34 -13.07 -3.35 -2.51
C LYS A 34 -14.27 -3.67 -3.41
N GLY A 35 -14.88 -2.63 -3.98
CA GLY A 35 -15.98 -2.77 -4.93
C GLY A 35 -15.59 -3.33 -6.30
N GLN A 36 -14.29 -3.47 -6.60
CA GLN A 36 -13.82 -4.00 -7.87
C GLN A 36 -13.85 -5.53 -7.89
N LYS A 37 -14.45 -6.12 -8.92
CA LYS A 37 -14.37 -7.58 -9.18
C LYS A 37 -12.94 -7.97 -9.61
N SER A 38 -12.29 -7.08 -10.34
CA SER A 38 -10.91 -7.18 -10.79
C SER A 38 -10.34 -5.79 -11.00
N PHE A 39 -9.03 -5.64 -10.96
CA PHE A 39 -8.37 -4.41 -11.38
C PHE A 39 -6.96 -4.69 -11.91
N TYR A 40 -6.47 -3.74 -12.67
CA TYR A 40 -5.10 -3.69 -13.16
C TYR A 40 -4.43 -2.40 -12.70
N VAL A 41 -3.17 -2.50 -12.28
CA VAL A 41 -2.35 -1.35 -11.88
C VAL A 41 -1.01 -1.37 -12.59
N GLU A 42 -0.50 -0.19 -12.92
CA GLU A 42 0.91 0.06 -13.19
C GLU A 42 1.43 1.09 -12.20
N PHE A 43 2.65 0.94 -11.76
CA PHE A 43 3.27 1.87 -10.84
C PHE A 43 4.78 2.00 -11.11
N SER A 44 5.34 3.13 -10.71
CA SER A 44 6.77 3.32 -10.56
C SER A 44 7.12 3.43 -9.08
N SER A 45 8.30 2.96 -8.72
CA SER A 45 8.88 3.16 -7.41
C SER A 45 10.23 3.85 -7.51
N ASN A 46 10.56 4.61 -6.48
CA ASN A 46 11.90 5.15 -6.26
C ASN A 46 12.27 4.96 -4.79
N ILE A 47 13.42 4.35 -4.55
CA ILE A 47 13.98 4.13 -3.22
C ILE A 47 15.23 4.98 -3.11
N LYS A 48 15.22 5.92 -2.18
CA LYS A 48 16.31 6.89 -1.95
C LYS A 48 16.76 6.87 -0.50
N ASN A 49 18.07 6.74 -0.28
CA ASN A 49 18.69 6.95 1.02
C ASN A 49 19.97 7.76 0.83
N ASN A 50 19.99 8.99 1.36
CA ASN A 50 21.12 9.90 1.19
C ASN A 50 22.36 9.45 1.97
N ALA A 51 22.20 8.74 3.09
CA ALA A 51 23.31 8.29 3.91
C ALA A 51 24.10 7.14 3.24
N SER A 52 23.39 6.23 2.57
CA SER A 52 24.01 5.11 1.83
C SER A 52 24.29 5.44 0.36
N GLY A 53 23.82 6.59 -0.14
CA GLY A 53 23.90 6.93 -1.57
C GLY A 53 22.93 6.15 -2.47
N THR A 54 22.00 5.40 -1.88
CA THR A 54 21.02 4.62 -2.65
C THR A 54 20.06 5.54 -3.41
N ASN A 55 19.88 5.28 -4.70
CA ASN A 55 18.85 5.90 -5.55
C ASN A 55 18.48 4.91 -6.66
N GLN A 56 17.45 4.10 -6.41
CA GLN A 56 17.01 3.04 -7.31
C GLN A 56 15.57 3.30 -7.75
N SER A 57 15.27 3.08 -9.02
CA SER A 57 13.93 3.22 -9.57
C SER A 57 13.55 1.96 -10.32
N GLU A 58 12.32 1.51 -10.11
CA GLU A 58 11.75 0.34 -10.76
C GLU A 58 10.31 0.61 -11.17
N THR A 59 9.81 -0.21 -12.08
CA THR A 59 8.40 -0.21 -12.46
C THR A 59 7.78 -1.56 -12.15
N GLY A 60 6.49 -1.52 -11.88
CA GLY A 60 5.72 -2.73 -11.61
C GLY A 60 4.34 -2.66 -12.21
N LYS A 61 3.72 -3.83 -12.31
CA LYS A 61 2.33 -3.98 -12.73
C LYS A 61 1.68 -5.14 -11.99
N GLY A 62 0.37 -5.06 -11.83
CA GLY A 62 -0.38 -6.10 -11.15
C GLY A 62 -1.80 -6.25 -11.68
N TRP A 63 -2.29 -7.47 -11.67
CA TRP A 63 -3.69 -7.84 -11.86
C TRP A 63 -4.22 -8.48 -10.61
N VAL A 64 -5.42 -8.11 -10.21
CA VAL A 64 -6.14 -8.70 -9.09
C VAL A 64 -7.53 -9.12 -9.57
N LYS A 65 -7.97 -10.32 -9.14
CA LYS A 65 -9.32 -10.84 -9.37
C LYS A 65 -9.76 -11.67 -8.16
N GLY A 66 -10.62 -11.09 -7.32
CA GLY A 66 -10.94 -11.69 -6.01
C GLY A 66 -9.71 -11.83 -5.13
N GLU A 67 -9.39 -13.05 -4.72
CA GLU A 67 -8.18 -13.37 -3.93
C GLU A 67 -6.97 -13.77 -4.80
N LYS A 68 -7.15 -13.85 -6.13
CA LYS A 68 -6.08 -14.17 -7.06
C LYS A 68 -5.36 -12.90 -7.48
N TYR A 69 -4.03 -12.98 -7.63
CA TYR A 69 -3.26 -11.88 -8.16
C TYR A 69 -2.01 -12.32 -8.93
N TYR A 70 -1.60 -11.46 -9.81
CA TYR A 70 -0.32 -11.52 -10.51
C TYR A 70 0.34 -10.16 -10.34
N ALA A 71 1.58 -10.11 -9.91
CA ALA A 71 2.38 -8.89 -9.83
C ALA A 71 3.76 -9.11 -10.43
N SER A 72 4.29 -8.10 -11.08
CA SER A 72 5.71 -8.05 -11.46
C SER A 72 6.30 -6.73 -11.00
N PHE A 73 7.52 -6.77 -10.50
CA PHE A 73 8.25 -5.63 -9.97
C PHE A 73 9.73 -5.86 -10.21
N GLY A 74 10.33 -4.97 -11.00
CA GLY A 74 11.67 -5.23 -11.52
C GLY A 74 11.71 -6.58 -12.25
N GLU A 75 12.63 -7.44 -11.87
CA GLU A 75 12.76 -8.79 -12.43
C GLU A 75 11.93 -9.86 -11.72
N ASN A 76 11.35 -9.53 -10.56
CA ASN A 76 10.58 -10.46 -9.77
C ASN A 76 9.13 -10.57 -10.24
N THR A 77 8.55 -11.75 -10.08
CA THR A 77 7.14 -11.99 -10.40
C THR A 77 6.50 -12.76 -9.27
N ILE A 78 5.26 -12.38 -8.90
CA ILE A 78 4.47 -13.06 -7.90
C ILE A 78 3.17 -13.49 -8.54
N ILE A 79 2.80 -14.75 -8.34
CA ILE A 79 1.55 -15.34 -8.82
C ILE A 79 0.82 -15.92 -7.64
N SER A 80 -0.45 -15.61 -7.45
CA SER A 80 -1.30 -16.25 -6.45
C SER A 80 -2.62 -16.69 -7.06
N ASN A 81 -2.99 -17.94 -6.78
CA ASN A 81 -4.30 -18.47 -7.16
C ASN A 81 -5.35 -18.35 -6.05
N GLY A 82 -5.01 -17.68 -4.93
CA GLY A 82 -5.85 -17.51 -3.75
C GLY A 82 -5.71 -18.64 -2.72
N ILE A 83 -4.96 -19.71 -3.03
CA ILE A 83 -4.65 -20.82 -2.11
C ILE A 83 -3.14 -20.85 -1.86
N LYS A 84 -2.36 -20.77 -2.92
CA LYS A 84 -0.89 -20.72 -2.90
C LYS A 84 -0.40 -19.44 -3.56
N THR A 85 0.79 -19.04 -3.14
CA THR A 85 1.55 -17.92 -3.73
C THR A 85 2.91 -18.43 -4.17
N TRP A 86 3.34 -18.04 -5.37
CA TRP A 86 4.65 -18.34 -5.95
C TRP A 86 5.38 -17.05 -6.20
N THR A 87 6.49 -16.84 -5.49
CA THR A 87 7.41 -15.71 -5.73
C THR A 87 8.59 -16.19 -6.55
N ILE A 88 8.66 -15.72 -7.78
CA ILE A 88 9.72 -16.02 -8.73
C ILE A 88 10.79 -14.95 -8.60
N VAL A 89 11.97 -15.31 -8.12
CA VAL A 89 13.16 -14.46 -7.97
C VAL A 89 14.16 -14.83 -9.05
N ARG A 90 14.38 -13.93 -10.01
CA ARG A 90 15.19 -14.23 -11.19
C ARG A 90 16.67 -14.35 -10.88
N ASP A 91 17.17 -13.45 -10.05
CA ASP A 91 18.59 -13.41 -9.68
C ASP A 91 19.06 -14.72 -9.06
N ASP A 92 18.23 -15.30 -8.19
CA ASP A 92 18.52 -16.56 -7.49
C ASP A 92 18.11 -17.79 -8.29
N LYS A 93 17.39 -17.62 -9.40
CA LYS A 93 16.71 -18.71 -10.14
C LYS A 93 15.89 -19.58 -9.20
N SER A 94 15.13 -18.97 -8.31
CA SER A 94 14.34 -19.66 -7.29
C SER A 94 12.87 -19.29 -7.40
N VAL A 95 12.02 -20.22 -7.04
CA VAL A 95 10.58 -20.02 -6.87
C VAL A 95 10.24 -20.43 -5.45
N TYR A 96 9.71 -19.51 -4.67
CA TYR A 96 9.24 -19.75 -3.30
C TYR A 96 7.74 -19.97 -3.33
N GLU A 97 7.28 -21.14 -2.89
CA GLU A 97 5.87 -21.49 -2.76
C GLU A 97 5.45 -21.39 -1.29
N THR A 98 4.45 -20.55 -0.99
CA THR A 98 3.89 -20.34 0.34
C THR A 98 2.37 -20.45 0.31
N ASP A 99 1.72 -20.58 1.45
CA ASP A 99 0.26 -20.47 1.55
C ASP A 99 -0.20 -19.03 1.37
N ALA A 100 -1.27 -18.81 0.58
CA ALA A 100 -1.75 -17.46 0.26
C ALA A 100 -2.24 -16.66 1.48
N ASN A 101 -2.55 -17.35 2.60
CA ASN A 101 -3.04 -16.74 3.85
C ASN A 101 -1.93 -16.53 4.90
N GLU A 102 -0.70 -16.95 4.62
CA GLU A 102 0.39 -16.65 5.53
C GLU A 102 0.58 -15.15 5.64
N ASN A 103 0.48 -14.67 6.89
CA ASN A 103 0.60 -13.26 7.24
C ASN A 103 2.07 -12.84 7.30
N ASP A 104 2.77 -12.92 6.20
CA ASP A 104 4.02 -12.21 6.08
C ASP A 104 3.72 -10.72 5.87
N GLY A 105 4.15 -9.88 6.80
CA GLY A 105 4.00 -8.42 6.71
C GLY A 105 4.72 -7.82 5.51
N GLU A 106 5.39 -8.63 4.69
CA GLU A 106 6.17 -8.30 3.51
C GLU A 106 5.50 -8.73 2.20
N SER A 107 4.27 -9.29 2.27
CA SER A 107 3.53 -9.74 1.08
C SER A 107 3.31 -8.59 0.09
N MET A 108 3.89 -8.71 -1.10
CA MET A 108 3.65 -7.81 -2.23
C MET A 108 2.28 -8.05 -2.90
N ASN A 109 1.28 -8.48 -2.14
CA ASN A 109 -0.09 -8.62 -2.60
C ASN A 109 -0.64 -7.23 -2.99
N PRO A 110 -0.93 -6.97 -4.28
CA PRO A 110 -1.40 -5.65 -4.72
C PRO A 110 -2.68 -5.19 -4.01
N LYS A 111 -3.57 -6.12 -3.64
CA LYS A 111 -4.79 -5.81 -2.89
C LYS A 111 -4.47 -5.32 -1.49
N LYS A 112 -3.57 -5.99 -0.77
CA LYS A 112 -3.13 -5.57 0.57
C LYS A 112 -2.41 -4.22 0.52
N LEU A 113 -1.53 -4.00 -0.46
CA LEU A 113 -0.84 -2.73 -0.65
C LEU A 113 -1.81 -1.58 -0.91
N MET A 114 -2.87 -1.84 -1.68
CA MET A 114 -3.91 -0.86 -2.03
C MET A 114 -4.94 -0.62 -0.92
N THR A 115 -4.82 -1.28 0.23
CA THR A 115 -5.70 -1.13 1.39
C THR A 115 -4.93 -1.06 2.71
N VAL A 116 -3.61 -0.85 2.66
CA VAL A 116 -2.71 -0.85 3.84
C VAL A 116 -3.16 0.14 4.94
N TRP A 117 -3.79 1.24 4.56
CA TRP A 117 -4.25 2.29 5.48
C TRP A 117 -5.48 1.91 6.32
N GLU A 118 -6.17 0.80 6.04
CA GLU A 118 -7.41 0.42 6.73
C GLU A 118 -7.20 0.02 8.18
N SER A 119 -6.03 -0.47 8.51
CA SER A 119 -5.70 -0.90 9.86
C SER A 119 -4.26 -0.55 10.24
N GLY A 120 -4.01 -0.51 11.54
CA GLY A 120 -2.65 -0.31 12.05
C GLY A 120 -2.14 1.13 12.07
N PHE A 121 -2.93 2.12 11.61
CA PHE A 121 -2.51 3.52 11.55
C PHE A 121 -3.45 4.46 12.30
N LYS A 122 -2.87 5.57 12.78
CA LYS A 122 -3.57 6.83 13.00
C LYS A 122 -3.41 7.67 11.74
N ASN A 123 -4.48 8.33 11.29
CA ASN A 123 -4.43 9.21 10.13
C ASN A 123 -4.54 10.68 10.51
N LYS A 124 -4.01 11.55 9.66
CA LYS A 124 -4.11 13.01 9.77
C LYS A 124 -4.29 13.59 8.38
N TYR A 125 -5.28 14.44 8.20
CA TYR A 125 -5.38 15.27 7.00
C TYR A 125 -4.34 16.38 7.06
N GLU A 126 -3.41 16.41 6.11
CA GLU A 126 -2.34 17.40 6.13
C GLU A 126 -2.72 18.64 5.33
N LYS A 127 -3.11 18.47 4.06
CA LYS A 127 -3.42 19.60 3.17
C LYS A 127 -4.08 19.16 1.87
N GLU A 128 -4.51 20.12 1.07
CA GLU A 128 -4.72 19.98 -0.36
C GLU A 128 -3.44 20.34 -1.10
N ASP A 129 -3.19 19.67 -2.21
CA ASP A 129 -2.00 19.90 -3.03
C ASP A 129 -2.33 19.65 -4.51
N GLN A 130 -1.36 19.87 -5.38
CA GLN A 130 -1.42 19.52 -6.80
C GLN A 130 -0.35 18.49 -7.14
N LEU A 131 -0.74 17.44 -7.85
CA LEU A 131 0.15 16.41 -8.38
C LEU A 131 -0.12 16.26 -9.89
N ASN A 132 0.86 16.61 -10.72
CA ASN A 132 0.73 16.57 -12.19
C ASN A 132 -0.54 17.28 -12.71
N ASN A 133 -0.81 18.49 -12.22
CA ASN A 133 -2.00 19.32 -12.53
C ASN A 133 -3.34 18.69 -12.04
N GLU A 134 -3.32 17.68 -11.21
CA GLU A 134 -4.51 17.11 -10.57
C GLU A 134 -4.57 17.50 -9.10
N ALA A 135 -5.72 18.03 -8.66
CA ALA A 135 -5.94 18.37 -7.25
C ALA A 135 -6.02 17.09 -6.40
N VAL A 136 -5.24 17.05 -5.32
CA VAL A 136 -5.15 15.89 -4.44
C VAL A 136 -5.32 16.27 -2.98
N HIS A 137 -5.81 15.32 -2.17
CA HIS A 137 -5.71 15.34 -0.73
C HIS A 137 -4.39 14.69 -0.31
N VAL A 138 -3.71 15.29 0.66
CA VAL A 138 -2.51 14.73 1.29
C VAL A 138 -2.88 14.27 2.69
N ILE A 139 -2.65 12.99 2.97
CA ILE A 139 -3.00 12.32 4.22
C ILE A 139 -1.77 11.62 4.78
N ASP A 140 -1.42 11.93 6.02
CA ASP A 140 -0.34 11.26 6.74
C ASP A 140 -0.90 10.09 7.56
N LEU A 141 -0.19 8.96 7.51
CA LEU A 141 -0.45 7.77 8.28
C LEU A 141 0.71 7.52 9.23
N PHE A 142 0.40 7.33 10.50
CA PHE A 142 1.37 7.03 11.56
C PHE A 142 1.07 5.65 12.13
N PRO A 143 2.03 4.69 12.13
CA PRO A 143 1.80 3.36 12.65
C PRO A 143 1.46 3.38 14.15
N LYS A 144 0.36 2.70 14.55
CA LYS A 144 -0.04 2.56 15.97
C LYS A 144 1.01 1.82 16.79
N ASN A 145 1.71 0.87 16.16
CA ASN A 145 2.77 0.06 16.78
C ASN A 145 4.13 0.42 16.16
N ALA A 146 4.57 1.67 16.33
CA ALA A 146 5.80 2.18 15.74
C ALA A 146 7.06 1.34 16.08
N GLY A 147 7.09 0.64 17.23
CA GLY A 147 8.21 -0.24 17.61
C GLY A 147 8.34 -1.50 16.75
N LYS A 148 7.28 -1.93 16.07
CA LYS A 148 7.24 -3.19 15.30
C LYS A 148 7.49 -3.01 13.80
N VAL A 149 7.64 -1.78 13.32
CA VAL A 149 7.83 -1.49 11.88
C VAL A 149 9.07 -0.63 11.67
N GLN A 150 9.67 -0.70 10.50
CA GLN A 150 10.89 0.04 10.15
C GLN A 150 10.61 1.43 9.57
N TYR A 151 9.38 1.88 9.51
CA TYR A 151 8.96 3.20 9.04
C TYR A 151 8.22 3.97 10.15
N HIS A 152 8.15 5.29 9.99
CA HIS A 152 7.44 6.17 10.94
C HIS A 152 6.26 6.91 10.31
N THR A 153 6.24 7.09 8.99
CA THR A 153 5.17 7.83 8.30
C THR A 153 4.95 7.27 6.90
N ILE A 154 3.69 7.13 6.50
CA ILE A 154 3.29 6.95 5.09
C ILE A 154 2.45 8.16 4.70
N ILE A 155 2.78 8.81 3.59
CA ILE A 155 2.04 9.95 3.04
C ILE A 155 1.28 9.48 1.81
N LEU A 156 -0.03 9.65 1.81
CA LEU A 156 -0.90 9.30 0.69
C LEU A 156 -1.34 10.55 -0.06
N TYR A 157 -1.32 10.49 -1.38
CA TYR A 157 -1.86 11.48 -2.29
C TYR A 157 -3.08 10.88 -2.98
N VAL A 158 -4.26 11.37 -2.64
CA VAL A 158 -5.55 10.85 -3.13
C VAL A 158 -6.22 11.92 -4.00
N SER A 159 -6.60 11.55 -5.22
CA SER A 159 -7.30 12.45 -6.14
C SER A 159 -8.58 12.99 -5.53
N LYS A 160 -8.79 14.30 -5.62
CA LYS A 160 -10.05 14.94 -5.20
C LYS A 160 -11.21 14.63 -6.16
N GLY A 161 -10.89 14.47 -7.43
CA GLY A 161 -11.91 14.22 -8.46
C GLY A 161 -12.38 12.78 -8.52
N THR A 162 -11.45 11.82 -8.38
CA THR A 162 -11.74 10.39 -8.62
C THR A 162 -11.65 9.51 -7.40
N ASN A 163 -11.12 10.01 -6.27
CA ASN A 163 -10.75 9.25 -5.07
C ASN A 163 -9.77 8.10 -5.37
N ASP A 164 -8.92 8.25 -6.38
CA ASP A 164 -7.86 7.29 -6.66
C ASP A 164 -6.61 7.59 -5.85
N LEU A 165 -5.93 6.56 -5.38
CA LEU A 165 -4.56 6.70 -4.90
C LEU A 165 -3.67 7.06 -6.10
N LYS A 166 -2.92 8.15 -5.99
CA LYS A 166 -1.98 8.60 -7.04
C LYS A 166 -0.53 8.33 -6.65
N LYS A 167 -0.20 8.54 -5.38
CA LYS A 167 1.15 8.39 -4.88
C LYS A 167 1.13 8.01 -3.40
N ALA A 168 2.08 7.18 -3.00
CA ALA A 168 2.39 6.92 -1.60
C ALA A 168 3.89 7.16 -1.36
N ILE A 169 4.24 7.78 -0.23
CA ILE A 169 5.62 7.98 0.19
C ILE A 169 5.77 7.37 1.57
N MET A 170 6.65 6.39 1.71
CA MET A 170 7.01 5.79 2.99
C MET A 170 8.34 6.38 3.45
N LYS A 171 8.38 6.85 4.69
CA LYS A 171 9.58 7.36 5.34
C LYS A 171 10.04 6.37 6.40
N ALA A 172 11.16 5.71 6.14
CA ALA A 172 11.77 4.75 7.04
C ALA A 172 12.59 5.43 8.13
N LYS A 173 12.82 4.71 9.23
CA LYS A 173 13.56 5.20 10.40
C LYS A 173 15.05 5.42 10.15
N ASP A 174 15.62 4.68 9.19
CA ASP A 174 17.01 4.80 8.75
C ASP A 174 17.24 5.94 7.74
N GLY A 175 16.20 6.76 7.48
CA GLY A 175 16.24 7.86 6.51
C GLY A 175 15.94 7.45 5.07
N THR A 176 15.63 6.18 4.81
CA THR A 176 15.19 5.72 3.49
C THR A 176 13.80 6.29 3.15
N ILE A 177 13.65 6.81 1.95
CA ILE A 177 12.39 7.30 1.41
C ILE A 177 12.02 6.41 0.22
N MET A 178 10.86 5.75 0.33
CA MET A 178 10.30 4.94 -0.75
C MET A 178 9.08 5.67 -1.32
N THR A 179 9.12 5.99 -2.61
CA THR A 179 8.03 6.65 -3.31
C THR A 179 7.41 5.67 -4.31
N TYR A 180 6.11 5.50 -4.25
CA TYR A 180 5.31 4.71 -5.20
C TYR A 180 4.32 5.63 -5.88
N ALA A 181 4.35 5.71 -7.21
CA ALA A 181 3.40 6.48 -7.99
C ALA A 181 2.59 5.55 -8.89
N LEU A 182 1.26 5.59 -8.78
CA LEU A 182 0.38 4.88 -9.69
C LEU A 182 0.34 5.61 -11.03
N THR A 183 0.81 4.93 -12.08
CA THR A 183 0.83 5.45 -13.45
C THR A 183 -0.42 5.05 -14.23
N LYS A 184 -1.05 3.93 -13.83
CA LYS A 184 -2.31 3.47 -14.41
C LYS A 184 -3.13 2.67 -13.40
N PHE A 185 -4.44 2.89 -13.39
CA PHE A 185 -5.42 2.07 -12.68
C PHE A 185 -6.60 1.79 -13.61
N THR A 186 -6.92 0.51 -13.80
CA THR A 186 -8.06 0.09 -14.62
C THR A 186 -9.00 -0.74 -13.75
N SER A 187 -10.17 -0.19 -13.46
CA SER A 187 -11.25 -0.86 -12.73
C SER A 187 -11.87 -1.96 -13.59
N ASN A 188 -12.25 -3.08 -12.96
CA ASN A 188 -12.89 -4.22 -13.60
C ASN A 188 -12.14 -4.70 -14.86
N ALA A 189 -10.81 -4.68 -14.81
CA ALA A 189 -9.94 -5.07 -15.91
C ALA A 189 -10.23 -6.51 -16.33
N ALA A 190 -10.40 -6.73 -17.62
CA ALA A 190 -10.54 -8.08 -18.17
C ALA A 190 -9.23 -8.84 -17.95
N VAL A 191 -9.32 -10.00 -17.30
CA VAL A 191 -8.19 -10.88 -17.05
C VAL A 191 -8.65 -12.33 -16.99
N GLU A 192 -7.98 -13.17 -17.77
CA GLU A 192 -8.23 -14.60 -17.80
C GLU A 192 -7.64 -15.29 -16.56
N ASP A 193 -8.32 -16.34 -16.07
CA ASP A 193 -7.88 -17.08 -14.88
C ASP A 193 -6.52 -17.78 -15.08
N THR A 194 -6.14 -18.05 -16.31
CA THR A 194 -4.81 -18.58 -16.69
C THR A 194 -3.66 -17.67 -16.28
N LYS A 195 -3.92 -16.37 -16.08
CA LYS A 195 -2.94 -15.39 -15.57
C LYS A 195 -2.46 -15.71 -14.16
N PHE A 196 -3.30 -16.37 -13.37
CA PHE A 196 -3.06 -16.69 -11.96
C PHE A 196 -2.64 -18.16 -11.76
N VAL A 197 -2.25 -18.83 -12.83
CA VAL A 197 -1.78 -20.21 -12.78
C VAL A 197 -0.25 -20.22 -12.87
N PHE A 198 0.37 -20.78 -11.84
CA PHE A 198 1.79 -21.05 -11.85
C PHE A 198 2.06 -22.37 -12.59
N ASP A 199 3.09 -22.39 -13.42
CA ASP A 199 3.56 -23.58 -14.13
C ASP A 199 5.09 -23.62 -14.10
N MET A 200 5.65 -24.53 -13.31
CA MET A 200 7.10 -24.70 -13.16
C MET A 200 7.83 -24.99 -14.48
N LYS A 201 7.14 -25.56 -15.47
CA LYS A 201 7.72 -25.84 -16.80
C LYS A 201 8.14 -24.55 -17.54
N LYS A 202 7.58 -23.41 -17.16
CA LYS A 202 7.96 -22.09 -17.72
C LYS A 202 9.24 -21.50 -17.13
N PHE A 203 9.81 -22.18 -16.12
CA PHE A 203 11.00 -21.75 -15.38
C PHE A 203 12.09 -22.84 -15.39
N PRO A 204 12.62 -23.22 -16.58
CA PRO A 204 13.66 -24.22 -16.65
C PRO A 204 14.94 -23.75 -15.93
N GLY A 205 15.51 -24.63 -15.10
CA GLY A 205 16.71 -24.32 -14.31
C GLY A 205 16.46 -23.53 -13.01
N TYR A 206 15.18 -23.30 -12.64
CA TYR A 206 14.83 -22.72 -11.35
C TYR A 206 14.65 -23.81 -10.29
N THR A 207 14.94 -23.49 -9.04
CA THR A 207 14.69 -24.35 -7.88
C THR A 207 13.35 -23.97 -7.25
N LEU A 208 12.47 -24.95 -7.02
CA LEU A 208 11.23 -24.75 -6.25
C LEU A 208 11.53 -25.00 -4.78
N VAL A 209 11.36 -23.95 -3.97
CA VAL A 209 11.45 -23.99 -2.50
C VAL A 209 10.03 -23.95 -1.94
N LYS A 210 9.72 -24.84 -1.02
CA LYS A 210 8.41 -24.93 -0.35
C LYS A 210 8.60 -24.80 1.14
N ASP A 211 7.78 -23.95 1.78
CA ASP A 211 7.63 -23.89 3.23
C ASP A 211 6.72 -24.98 3.73
#